data_22cb93d1a33142cf5c65b0cbae4c0154
#
_entry.id   22cb93d1a33142cf5c65b0cbae4c0154
#
_cell.length_a   1.000
_cell.length_b   1.000
_cell.length_c   1.000
_cell.angle_alpha   90.00
_cell.angle_beta   90.00
_cell.angle_gamma   90.00
#
_symmetry.space_group_name_H-M   'P 1'
#
loop_
_entity.id
_entity.type
_entity.pdbx_description
1 polymer ?
#
loop_
_entity_poly.entity_id
_entity_poly.type
_entity_poly.pdbx_seq_one_letter_code
_entity_poly.pdbx_strand_id
1 'polypeptide(L)'
;PLALIGSPPSPYTRKMISLLRFRRIPYRVIWGDPQDLLINGDLSHLNIEPPKPNLLPTFIIPGQKGELEAFTDSTPLLRRFEGEFDKRKSVPQDQFLSFINYVLEDFADEWATKYMFHFRWHFDEDIDNAGTLLPLNQKVNLDDDSLASFKKYIAERQVSRLGVVGSNETTAKTIERSYKRFLNLLEKHFAKFPFLLGERPASSDFSLFGQLSQLIGFDPT
;
A
#
# COMPACT_ATOMS: atom_id res chain seq x y z
N PRO A 1 19.25 -8.11 6.02
CA PRO A 1 18.01 -7.80 5.30
C PRO A 1 17.06 -6.99 6.17
N LEU A 2 16.33 -6.05 5.55
CA LEU A 2 15.26 -5.33 6.23
C LEU A 2 14.13 -6.31 6.59
N ALA A 3 13.48 -6.12 7.74
CA ALA A 3 12.28 -6.86 8.09
C ALA A 3 11.07 -5.94 7.94
N LEU A 4 10.01 -6.41 7.24
CA LEU A 4 8.78 -5.68 7.11
C LEU A 4 7.57 -6.57 7.41
N ILE A 5 6.63 -6.04 8.16
CA ILE A 5 5.31 -6.61 8.36
C ILE A 5 4.40 -5.99 7.30
N GLY A 6 3.65 -6.83 6.59
CA GLY A 6 2.81 -6.38 5.50
C GLY A 6 1.60 -7.27 5.25
N SER A 7 0.80 -6.90 4.26
CA SER A 7 -0.32 -7.71 3.80
C SER A 7 -0.47 -7.56 2.28
N PRO A 8 -0.76 -8.65 1.53
CA PRO A 8 -0.94 -8.60 0.08
C PRO A 8 -1.98 -7.58 -0.41
N PRO A 9 -3.13 -7.40 0.27
CA PRO A 9 -4.13 -6.41 -0.10
C PRO A 9 -3.82 -4.97 0.34
N SER A 10 -2.64 -4.73 0.92
CA SER A 10 -2.19 -3.37 1.25
C SER A 10 -1.42 -2.75 0.07
N PRO A 11 -1.93 -1.65 -0.52
CA PRO A 11 -1.25 -0.97 -1.62
C PRO A 11 0.14 -0.45 -1.23
N TYR A 12 0.29 0.06 -0.02
CA TYR A 12 1.58 0.56 0.48
C TYR A 12 2.58 -0.57 0.78
N THR A 13 2.11 -1.77 1.15
CA THR A 13 2.96 -2.97 1.19
C THR A 13 3.48 -3.30 -0.20
N ARG A 14 2.61 -3.28 -1.22
CA ARG A 14 2.99 -3.51 -2.62
C ARG A 14 3.98 -2.45 -3.13
N LYS A 15 3.72 -1.16 -2.84
CA LYS A 15 4.64 -0.05 -3.12
C LYS A 15 6.04 -0.36 -2.60
N MET A 16 6.16 -0.65 -1.31
CA MET A 16 7.47 -0.84 -0.68
C MET A 16 8.17 -2.12 -1.13
N ILE A 17 7.46 -3.22 -1.30
CA ILE A 17 8.05 -4.47 -1.82
C ILE A 17 8.59 -4.26 -3.24
N SER A 18 7.84 -3.61 -4.13
CA SER A 18 8.28 -3.35 -5.50
C SER A 18 9.52 -2.43 -5.55
N LEU A 19 9.56 -1.40 -4.70
CA LEU A 19 10.72 -0.53 -4.51
C LEU A 19 11.96 -1.32 -4.07
N LEU A 20 11.84 -2.13 -3.01
CA LEU A 20 12.95 -2.93 -2.47
C LEU A 20 13.49 -3.92 -3.52
N ARG A 21 12.60 -4.56 -4.28
CA ARG A 21 12.99 -5.44 -5.41
C ARG A 21 13.74 -4.70 -6.49
N PHE A 22 13.22 -3.57 -6.95
CA PHE A 22 13.89 -2.75 -7.96
C PHE A 22 15.28 -2.30 -7.48
N ARG A 23 15.37 -1.82 -6.24
CA ARG A 23 16.63 -1.34 -5.65
C ARG A 23 17.59 -2.47 -5.25
N ARG A 24 17.13 -3.73 -5.29
CA ARG A 24 17.87 -4.92 -4.84
C ARG A 24 18.30 -4.82 -3.38
N ILE A 25 17.46 -4.21 -2.55
CA ILE A 25 17.66 -4.15 -1.11
C ILE A 25 17.16 -5.47 -0.50
N PRO A 26 17.99 -6.24 0.20
CA PRO A 26 17.55 -7.48 0.82
C PRO A 26 16.49 -7.24 1.90
N TYR A 27 15.39 -7.97 1.85
CA TYR A 27 14.29 -7.86 2.80
C TYR A 27 13.67 -9.21 3.13
N ARG A 28 12.94 -9.27 4.24
CA ARG A 28 12.04 -10.35 4.63
C ARG A 28 10.66 -9.78 4.88
N VAL A 29 9.62 -10.46 4.40
CA VAL A 29 8.23 -10.09 4.68
C VAL A 29 7.67 -11.04 5.72
N ILE A 30 6.97 -10.48 6.69
CA ILE A 30 6.16 -11.19 7.67
C ILE A 30 4.72 -10.74 7.42
N TRP A 31 3.88 -11.69 7.05
CA TRP A 31 2.49 -11.38 6.74
C TRP A 31 1.65 -11.32 8.02
N GLY A 32 0.89 -10.24 8.22
CA GLY A 32 0.00 -10.08 9.36
C GLY A 32 -0.23 -8.63 9.78
N ASP A 33 -0.89 -8.47 10.91
CA ASP A 33 -1.11 -7.18 11.56
C ASP A 33 0.07 -6.85 12.49
N PRO A 34 0.64 -5.62 12.44
CA PRO A 34 1.79 -5.26 13.28
C PRO A 34 1.51 -5.32 14.77
N GLN A 35 0.33 -4.89 15.22
CA GLN A 35 -0.03 -4.91 16.64
C GLN A 35 -0.16 -6.36 17.14
N ASP A 36 -0.83 -7.22 16.39
CA ASP A 36 -0.99 -8.63 16.78
C ASP A 36 0.36 -9.34 16.84
N LEU A 37 1.19 -9.21 15.79
CA LEU A 37 2.50 -9.86 15.72
C LEU A 37 3.48 -9.38 16.79
N LEU A 38 3.51 -8.08 17.10
CA LEU A 38 4.47 -7.51 18.04
C LEU A 38 4.03 -7.67 19.51
N ILE A 39 2.74 -7.78 19.80
CA ILE A 39 2.24 -7.91 21.18
C ILE A 39 2.01 -9.38 21.55
N ASN A 40 1.26 -10.11 20.72
CA ASN A 40 0.78 -11.44 21.08
C ASN A 40 1.35 -12.57 20.19
N GLY A 41 1.98 -12.22 19.08
CA GLY A 41 2.42 -13.15 18.06
C GLY A 41 3.92 -13.46 18.09
N ASP A 42 4.40 -13.97 16.96
CA ASP A 42 5.76 -14.51 16.81
C ASP A 42 6.89 -13.49 17.04
N LEU A 43 6.59 -12.20 16.99
CA LEU A 43 7.55 -11.11 17.18
C LEU A 43 7.51 -10.49 18.58
N SER A 44 6.64 -10.96 19.49
CA SER A 44 6.50 -10.41 20.85
C SER A 44 7.80 -10.51 21.67
N HIS A 45 8.64 -11.50 21.38
CA HIS A 45 9.96 -11.67 22.02
C HIS A 45 10.95 -10.53 21.73
N LEU A 46 10.70 -9.70 20.70
CA LEU A 46 11.52 -8.54 20.37
C LEU A 46 11.29 -7.35 21.29
N ASN A 47 10.20 -7.34 22.06
CA ASN A 47 9.80 -6.23 22.95
C ASN A 47 9.77 -4.86 22.24
N ILE A 48 9.25 -4.84 21.01
CA ILE A 48 9.12 -3.63 20.19
C ILE A 48 7.69 -3.12 20.29
N GLU A 49 7.52 -1.85 20.64
CA GLU A 49 6.20 -1.19 20.64
C GLU A 49 5.64 -1.11 19.21
N PRO A 50 4.36 -1.48 19.00
CA PRO A 50 3.71 -1.28 17.71
C PRO A 50 3.70 0.20 17.29
N PRO A 51 3.75 0.49 15.98
CA PRO A 51 3.75 1.87 15.53
C PRO A 51 2.40 2.55 15.78
N LYS A 52 2.43 3.85 15.97
CA LYS A 52 1.23 4.70 16.09
C LYS A 52 1.26 5.77 15.00
N PRO A 53 0.33 5.71 14.04
CA PRO A 53 -0.77 4.75 13.87
C PRO A 53 -0.31 3.34 13.45
N ASN A 54 -1.13 2.31 13.72
CA ASN A 54 -0.89 0.93 13.27
C ASN A 54 -1.23 0.80 11.79
N LEU A 55 -0.23 0.96 10.92
CA LEU A 55 -0.35 0.95 9.46
C LEU A 55 0.57 -0.09 8.82
N LEU A 56 0.23 -0.48 7.60
CA LEU A 56 1.03 -1.35 6.75
C LEU A 56 1.64 -0.61 5.56
N PRO A 57 2.88 -0.92 5.17
CA PRO A 57 3.80 -1.83 5.87
C PRO A 57 4.41 -1.20 7.11
N THR A 58 4.76 -2.03 8.09
CA THR A 58 5.59 -1.65 9.23
C THR A 58 6.98 -2.25 9.07
N PHE A 59 8.02 -1.44 9.16
CA PHE A 59 9.41 -1.89 9.11
C PHE A 59 10.01 -1.99 10.50
N ILE A 60 10.70 -3.08 10.79
CA ILE A 60 11.49 -3.26 12.00
C ILE A 60 12.95 -3.02 11.64
N ILE A 61 13.44 -1.84 11.97
CA ILE A 61 14.76 -1.35 11.60
C ILE A 61 15.39 -0.55 12.75
N PRO A 62 16.71 -0.35 12.74
CA PRO A 62 17.36 0.46 13.78
C PRO A 62 16.83 1.88 13.83
N GLY A 63 16.46 2.33 15.02
CA GLY A 63 16.14 3.71 15.33
C GLY A 63 17.38 4.58 15.50
N GLN A 64 17.20 5.81 15.99
CA GLN A 64 18.30 6.77 16.18
C GLN A 64 19.36 6.31 17.18
N LYS A 65 18.97 5.51 18.18
CA LYS A 65 19.88 4.96 19.20
C LYS A 65 20.49 3.61 18.84
N GLY A 66 20.16 3.08 17.63
CA GLY A 66 20.61 1.79 17.16
C GLY A 66 19.77 0.60 17.62
N GLU A 67 18.81 0.78 18.50
CA GLU A 67 17.84 -0.23 18.92
C GLU A 67 16.80 -0.46 17.81
N LEU A 68 16.25 -1.68 17.71
CA LEU A 68 15.21 -1.99 16.75
C LEU A 68 13.90 -1.31 17.18
N GLU A 69 13.31 -0.59 16.24
CA GLU A 69 12.04 0.09 16.40
C GLU A 69 11.11 -0.22 15.23
N ALA A 70 9.80 -0.08 15.44
CA ALA A 70 8.78 -0.24 14.41
C ALA A 70 8.47 1.10 13.74
N PHE A 71 8.73 1.19 12.44
CA PHE A 71 8.46 2.38 11.62
C PHE A 71 7.37 2.09 10.60
N THR A 72 6.46 3.02 10.44
CA THR A 72 5.41 2.97 9.42
C THR A 72 5.44 4.24 8.57
N ASP A 73 4.53 4.31 7.60
CA ASP A 73 4.46 5.33 6.55
C ASP A 73 5.52 5.14 5.45
N SER A 74 5.02 4.82 4.25
CA SER A 74 5.85 4.42 3.12
C SER A 74 6.71 5.56 2.56
N THR A 75 6.21 6.79 2.57
CA THR A 75 6.93 7.93 1.97
C THR A 75 8.15 8.36 2.78
N PRO A 76 8.08 8.61 4.10
CA PRO A 76 9.27 8.85 4.91
C PRO A 76 10.29 7.70 4.87
N LEU A 77 9.81 6.45 4.89
CA LEU A 77 10.66 5.26 4.81
C LEU A 77 11.38 5.18 3.46
N LEU A 78 10.69 5.47 2.36
CA LEU A 78 11.31 5.55 1.04
C LEU A 78 12.43 6.59 1.03
N ARG A 79 12.18 7.80 1.56
CA ARG A 79 13.21 8.87 1.66
C ARG A 79 14.39 8.46 2.54
N ARG A 80 14.14 7.78 3.66
CA ARG A 80 15.18 7.20 4.50
C ARG A 80 16.04 6.21 3.71
N PHE A 81 15.43 5.28 2.97
CA PHE A 81 16.17 4.31 2.16
C PHE A 81 16.92 4.94 0.98
N GLU A 82 16.43 6.07 0.43
CA GLU A 82 17.20 6.84 -0.55
C GLU A 82 18.52 7.36 0.04
N GLY A 83 18.57 7.69 1.34
CA GLY A 83 19.78 8.11 2.04
C GLY A 83 20.69 6.96 2.46
N GLU A 84 20.11 5.83 2.91
CA GLU A 84 20.86 4.69 3.46
C GLU A 84 21.44 3.75 2.39
N PHE A 85 20.86 3.70 1.19
CA PHE A 85 21.28 2.80 0.11
C PHE A 85 21.61 3.56 -1.16
N ASP A 86 22.86 3.51 -1.60
CA ASP A 86 23.32 4.32 -2.74
C ASP A 86 22.93 3.77 -4.12
N LYS A 87 22.67 2.47 -4.22
CA LYS A 87 22.43 1.84 -5.53
C LYS A 87 20.97 1.97 -5.97
N ARG A 88 20.79 2.14 -7.29
CA ARG A 88 19.48 2.11 -7.96
C ARG A 88 18.44 3.04 -7.30
N LYS A 89 18.87 4.27 -7.00
CA LYS A 89 17.98 5.28 -6.39
C LYS A 89 16.72 5.48 -7.23
N SER A 90 15.59 5.68 -6.58
CA SER A 90 14.28 5.83 -7.20
C SER A 90 13.80 7.28 -7.28
N VAL A 91 14.52 8.20 -6.66
CA VAL A 91 14.26 9.65 -6.77
C VAL A 91 15.19 10.21 -7.83
N PRO A 92 14.67 10.91 -8.86
CA PRO A 92 15.49 11.59 -9.86
C PRO A 92 16.46 12.61 -9.24
N GLN A 93 17.66 12.75 -9.82
CA GLN A 93 18.63 13.74 -9.36
C GLN A 93 18.35 15.15 -9.91
N ASP A 94 17.76 15.24 -11.10
CA ASP A 94 17.30 16.51 -11.66
C ASP A 94 16.19 17.08 -10.79
N GLN A 95 16.32 18.35 -10.41
CA GLN A 95 15.39 19.00 -9.47
C GLN A 95 13.97 19.11 -10.01
N PHE A 96 13.80 19.38 -11.31
CA PHE A 96 12.48 19.47 -11.93
C PHE A 96 11.81 18.10 -11.98
N LEU A 97 12.53 17.09 -12.45
CA LEU A 97 12.01 15.72 -12.46
C LEU A 97 11.75 15.18 -11.05
N SER A 98 12.56 15.55 -10.07
CA SER A 98 12.34 15.20 -8.67
C SER A 98 11.06 15.83 -8.13
N PHE A 99 10.77 17.08 -8.48
CA PHE A 99 9.52 17.73 -8.12
C PHE A 99 8.31 17.07 -8.79
N ILE A 100 8.38 16.79 -10.10
CA ILE A 100 7.30 16.06 -10.81
C ILE A 100 7.09 14.66 -10.21
N ASN A 101 8.18 13.94 -9.91
CA ASN A 101 8.11 12.66 -9.24
C ASN A 101 7.39 12.74 -7.89
N TYR A 102 7.70 13.76 -7.09
CA TYR A 102 7.03 13.98 -5.80
C TYR A 102 5.52 14.19 -5.98
N VAL A 103 5.12 15.06 -6.93
CA VAL A 103 3.70 15.33 -7.21
C VAL A 103 2.97 14.07 -7.69
N LEU A 104 3.60 13.26 -8.54
CA LEU A 104 3.01 12.01 -9.03
C LEU A 104 2.96 10.93 -7.94
N GLU A 105 3.96 10.87 -7.06
CA GLU A 105 3.97 9.99 -5.90
C GLU A 105 2.83 10.34 -4.94
N ASP A 106 2.68 11.62 -4.60
CA ASP A 106 1.59 12.15 -3.77
C ASP A 106 0.21 11.86 -4.39
N PHE A 107 0.08 12.12 -5.70
CA PHE A 107 -1.15 11.77 -6.42
C PHE A 107 -1.48 10.27 -6.31
N ALA A 108 -0.50 9.41 -6.47
CA ALA A 108 -0.71 7.96 -6.39
C ALA A 108 -1.10 7.53 -4.97
N ASP A 109 -0.43 8.06 -3.94
CA ASP A 109 -0.65 7.69 -2.55
C ASP A 109 -1.96 8.26 -1.99
N GLU A 110 -2.35 9.49 -2.37
CA GLU A 110 -3.46 10.22 -1.75
C GLU A 110 -4.72 10.28 -2.64
N TRP A 111 -4.57 10.21 -3.97
CA TRP A 111 -5.70 10.31 -4.91
C TRP A 111 -6.03 8.98 -5.58
N ALA A 112 -5.05 8.23 -6.09
CA ALA A 112 -5.34 6.92 -6.68
C ALA A 112 -5.82 5.91 -5.63
N THR A 113 -5.42 6.07 -4.37
CA THR A 113 -5.97 5.30 -3.25
C THR A 113 -7.50 5.46 -3.09
N LYS A 114 -8.07 6.62 -3.49
CA LYS A 114 -9.52 6.85 -3.46
C LYS A 114 -10.24 6.00 -4.50
N TYR A 115 -9.64 5.78 -5.69
CA TYR A 115 -10.16 4.82 -6.66
C TYR A 115 -10.14 3.41 -6.08
N MET A 116 -8.98 2.98 -5.56
CA MET A 116 -8.83 1.64 -4.97
C MET A 116 -9.83 1.40 -3.84
N PHE A 117 -9.97 2.38 -2.93
CA PHE A 117 -10.91 2.24 -1.81
C PHE A 117 -12.36 2.23 -2.25
N HIS A 118 -12.73 3.09 -3.25
CA HIS A 118 -14.06 3.10 -3.83
C HIS A 118 -14.41 1.75 -4.45
N PHE A 119 -13.61 1.25 -5.39
CA PHE A 119 -13.89 -0.02 -6.05
C PHE A 119 -13.90 -1.20 -5.08
N ARG A 120 -13.09 -1.21 -4.06
CA ARG A 120 -13.05 -2.29 -3.04
C ARG A 120 -14.28 -2.31 -2.12
N TRP A 121 -14.93 -1.16 -1.86
CA TRP A 121 -15.90 -1.04 -0.78
C TRP A 121 -17.25 -0.44 -1.19
N HIS A 122 -17.45 -0.13 -2.46
CA HIS A 122 -18.69 0.46 -2.95
C HIS A 122 -19.65 -0.56 -3.54
N PHE A 123 -19.15 -1.60 -4.19
CA PHE A 123 -19.97 -2.62 -4.84
C PHE A 123 -20.07 -3.86 -3.95
N ASP A 124 -21.24 -4.50 -3.90
CA ASP A 124 -21.52 -5.63 -2.99
C ASP A 124 -20.58 -6.82 -3.25
N GLU A 125 -20.26 -7.11 -4.50
CA GLU A 125 -19.35 -8.20 -4.87
C GLU A 125 -17.91 -7.96 -4.37
N ASP A 126 -17.44 -6.72 -4.45
CA ASP A 126 -16.12 -6.34 -3.95
C ASP A 126 -16.08 -6.33 -2.41
N ILE A 127 -17.17 -5.86 -1.77
CA ILE A 127 -17.32 -5.89 -0.31
C ILE A 127 -17.25 -7.34 0.19
N ASP A 128 -17.97 -8.27 -0.47
CA ASP A 128 -17.99 -9.68 -0.13
C ASP A 128 -16.60 -10.30 -0.28
N ASN A 129 -15.95 -10.05 -1.41
CA ASN A 129 -14.59 -10.54 -1.71
C ASN A 129 -13.57 -9.99 -0.70
N ALA A 130 -13.49 -8.68 -0.54
CA ALA A 130 -12.53 -8.05 0.35
C ALA A 130 -12.78 -8.42 1.82
N GLY A 131 -14.04 -8.44 2.24
CA GLY A 131 -14.44 -8.89 3.57
C GLY A 131 -14.02 -10.32 3.89
N THR A 132 -13.96 -11.19 2.88
CA THR A 132 -13.49 -12.58 3.02
C THR A 132 -11.95 -12.65 3.00
N LEU A 133 -11.32 -12.02 2.01
CA LEU A 133 -9.88 -12.17 1.79
C LEU A 133 -9.01 -11.40 2.80
N LEU A 134 -9.45 -10.23 3.29
CA LEU A 134 -8.66 -9.47 4.24
C LEU A 134 -8.40 -10.22 5.56
N PRO A 135 -9.40 -10.81 6.23
CA PRO A 135 -9.17 -11.67 7.40
C PRO A 135 -8.24 -12.84 7.11
N LEU A 136 -8.45 -13.56 6.01
CA LEU A 136 -7.63 -14.71 5.62
C LEU A 136 -6.18 -14.35 5.31
N ASN A 137 -5.91 -13.15 4.82
CA ASN A 137 -4.54 -12.66 4.64
C ASN A 137 -3.83 -12.32 5.97
N GLN A 138 -4.59 -12.13 7.04
CA GLN A 138 -4.02 -11.94 8.38
C GLN A 138 -3.87 -13.28 9.11
N LYS A 139 -4.85 -14.17 8.97
CA LYS A 139 -4.87 -15.45 9.64
C LYS A 139 -5.58 -16.51 8.76
N VAL A 140 -4.78 -17.36 8.13
CA VAL A 140 -5.28 -18.35 7.13
C VAL A 140 -6.09 -19.51 7.74
N ASN A 141 -6.00 -19.75 9.04
CA ASN A 141 -6.63 -20.86 9.74
C ASN A 141 -7.80 -20.42 10.64
N LEU A 142 -8.53 -19.38 10.23
CA LEU A 142 -9.79 -19.01 10.89
C LEU A 142 -10.83 -20.12 10.68
N ASP A 143 -11.58 -20.44 11.76
CA ASP A 143 -12.80 -21.22 11.64
C ASP A 143 -13.92 -20.39 10.98
N ASP A 144 -14.97 -21.05 10.52
CA ASP A 144 -16.05 -20.42 9.75
C ASP A 144 -16.77 -19.30 10.54
N ASP A 145 -17.02 -19.50 11.83
CA ASP A 145 -17.69 -18.52 12.69
C ASP A 145 -16.80 -17.27 12.92
N SER A 146 -15.53 -17.50 13.18
CA SER A 146 -14.53 -16.42 13.32
C SER A 146 -14.37 -15.65 12.02
N LEU A 147 -14.30 -16.34 10.89
CA LEU A 147 -14.20 -15.71 9.56
C LEU A 147 -15.45 -14.87 9.28
N ALA A 148 -16.65 -15.40 9.51
CA ALA A 148 -17.91 -14.67 9.31
C ALA A 148 -17.99 -13.41 10.17
N SER A 149 -17.60 -13.51 11.45
CA SER A 149 -17.59 -12.38 12.37
C SER A 149 -16.59 -11.32 11.97
N PHE A 150 -15.38 -11.71 11.56
CA PHE A 150 -14.32 -10.80 11.15
C PHE A 150 -14.64 -10.15 9.80
N LYS A 151 -15.19 -10.90 8.83
CA LYS A 151 -15.72 -10.40 7.57
C LYS A 151 -16.71 -9.28 7.79
N LYS A 152 -17.74 -9.53 8.64
CA LYS A 152 -18.75 -8.54 8.97
C LYS A 152 -18.13 -7.28 9.57
N TYR A 153 -17.27 -7.43 10.56
CA TYR A 153 -16.59 -6.31 11.23
C TYR A 153 -15.78 -5.44 10.24
N ILE A 154 -14.97 -6.09 9.39
CA ILE A 154 -14.14 -5.37 8.42
C ILE A 154 -15.02 -4.66 7.39
N ALA A 155 -16.00 -5.35 6.82
CA ALA A 155 -16.91 -4.78 5.82
C ALA A 155 -17.64 -3.54 6.38
N GLU A 156 -18.31 -3.66 7.53
CA GLU A 156 -19.02 -2.55 8.16
C GLU A 156 -18.08 -1.36 8.46
N ARG A 157 -16.90 -1.64 9.02
CA ARG A 157 -15.89 -0.62 9.33
C ARG A 157 -15.40 0.13 8.09
N GLN A 158 -15.16 -0.58 6.99
CA GLN A 158 -14.61 0.05 5.80
C GLN A 158 -15.68 0.75 4.95
N VAL A 159 -16.85 0.15 4.81
CA VAL A 159 -17.99 0.79 4.13
C VAL A 159 -18.37 2.10 4.82
N SER A 160 -18.38 2.14 6.16
CA SER A 160 -18.65 3.39 6.91
C SER A 160 -17.61 4.50 6.65
N ARG A 161 -16.46 4.17 6.08
CA ARG A 161 -15.37 5.09 5.73
C ARG A 161 -15.36 5.56 4.28
N LEU A 162 -16.28 5.10 3.45
CA LEU A 162 -16.37 5.55 2.04
C LEU A 162 -16.46 7.08 1.94
N GLY A 163 -17.19 7.73 2.85
CA GLY A 163 -17.24 9.19 2.92
C GLY A 163 -15.91 9.89 3.15
N VAL A 164 -14.95 9.24 3.83
CA VAL A 164 -13.60 9.80 4.08
C VAL A 164 -12.82 9.96 2.78
N VAL A 165 -12.99 9.02 1.85
CA VAL A 165 -12.36 9.09 0.52
C VAL A 165 -13.25 9.84 -0.49
N GLY A 166 -14.37 10.41 -0.04
CA GLY A 166 -15.30 11.15 -0.88
C GLY A 166 -16.21 10.28 -1.74
N SER A 167 -16.31 8.98 -1.45
CA SER A 167 -17.20 8.04 -2.17
C SER A 167 -18.58 8.02 -1.52
N ASN A 168 -19.61 8.30 -2.31
CA ASN A 168 -21.02 8.23 -1.95
C ASN A 168 -21.87 8.14 -3.24
N GLU A 169 -23.19 7.99 -3.11
CA GLU A 169 -24.10 7.87 -4.26
C GLU A 169 -24.00 9.02 -5.28
N THR A 170 -23.75 10.25 -4.82
CA THR A 170 -23.61 11.42 -5.70
C THR A 170 -22.27 11.41 -6.44
N THR A 171 -21.19 10.99 -5.80
CA THR A 171 -19.83 11.09 -6.35
C THR A 171 -19.35 9.84 -7.06
N ALA A 172 -19.97 8.66 -6.83
CA ALA A 172 -19.57 7.37 -7.39
C ALA A 172 -19.29 7.44 -8.89
N LYS A 173 -20.26 7.91 -9.69
CA LYS A 173 -20.10 8.05 -11.15
C LYS A 173 -18.96 9.00 -11.56
N THR A 174 -18.65 9.99 -10.72
CA THR A 174 -17.53 10.91 -10.98
C THR A 174 -16.19 10.22 -10.71
N ILE A 175 -16.09 9.42 -9.64
CA ILE A 175 -14.92 8.63 -9.31
C ILE A 175 -14.63 7.62 -10.42
N GLU A 176 -15.64 6.85 -10.84
CA GLU A 176 -15.52 5.86 -11.92
C GLU A 176 -15.08 6.48 -13.25
N ARG A 177 -15.70 7.61 -13.65
CA ARG A 177 -15.30 8.33 -14.87
C ARG A 177 -13.89 8.90 -14.76
N SER A 178 -13.51 9.41 -13.60
CA SER A 178 -12.17 9.91 -13.34
C SER A 178 -11.12 8.80 -13.44
N TYR A 179 -11.42 7.64 -12.89
CA TYR A 179 -10.56 6.47 -12.99
C TYR A 179 -10.38 5.99 -14.43
N LYS A 180 -11.47 5.84 -15.20
CA LYS A 180 -11.41 5.48 -16.62
C LYS A 180 -10.61 6.49 -17.44
N ARG A 181 -10.77 7.80 -17.18
CA ARG A 181 -9.97 8.84 -17.83
C ARG A 181 -8.48 8.70 -17.47
N PHE A 182 -8.18 8.42 -16.21
CA PHE A 182 -6.83 8.22 -15.75
C PHE A 182 -6.16 7.02 -16.43
N LEU A 183 -6.85 5.88 -16.53
CA LEU A 183 -6.36 4.70 -17.25
C LEU A 183 -6.09 5.00 -18.73
N ASN A 184 -6.98 5.71 -19.41
CA ASN A 184 -6.78 6.13 -20.80
C ASN A 184 -5.55 7.05 -20.98
N LEU A 185 -5.24 7.90 -20.00
CA LEU A 185 -4.03 8.72 -20.02
C LEU A 185 -2.77 7.87 -19.83
N LEU A 186 -2.81 6.93 -18.89
CA LEU A 186 -1.71 5.99 -18.64
C LEU A 186 -1.44 5.11 -19.86
N GLU A 187 -2.47 4.58 -20.51
CA GLU A 187 -2.33 3.77 -21.72
C GLU A 187 -1.59 4.54 -22.84
N LYS A 188 -2.01 5.80 -23.09
CA LYS A 188 -1.35 6.66 -24.08
C LYS A 188 0.09 7.01 -23.70
N HIS A 189 0.35 7.17 -22.41
CA HIS A 189 1.68 7.45 -21.89
C HIS A 189 2.59 6.23 -22.04
N PHE A 190 2.15 5.06 -21.57
CA PHE A 190 2.94 3.82 -21.60
C PHE A 190 3.10 3.23 -23.01
N ALA A 191 2.30 3.65 -23.98
CA ALA A 191 2.57 3.36 -25.38
C ALA A 191 3.86 4.03 -25.90
N LYS A 192 4.37 5.07 -25.19
CA LYS A 192 5.56 5.84 -25.59
C LYS A 192 6.73 5.68 -24.63
N PHE A 193 6.44 5.52 -23.36
CA PHE A 193 7.43 5.48 -22.29
C PHE A 193 7.19 4.28 -21.38
N PRO A 194 8.23 3.53 -20.98
CA PRO A 194 8.06 2.37 -20.11
C PRO A 194 7.69 2.72 -18.65
N PHE A 195 7.96 3.96 -18.21
CA PHE A 195 7.69 4.45 -16.85
C PHE A 195 7.15 5.88 -16.88
N LEU A 196 6.61 6.36 -15.75
CA LEU A 196 6.01 7.70 -15.65
C LEU A 196 6.95 8.84 -16.03
N LEU A 197 8.24 8.72 -15.71
CA LEU A 197 9.25 9.76 -16.02
C LEU A 197 10.23 9.33 -17.13
N GLY A 198 9.85 8.39 -18.00
CA GLY A 198 10.63 7.98 -19.16
C GLY A 198 11.21 6.57 -19.03
N GLU A 199 12.52 6.41 -19.19
CA GLU A 199 13.18 5.11 -19.37
C GLU A 199 13.45 4.33 -18.08
N ARG A 200 13.24 4.95 -16.92
CA ARG A 200 13.58 4.35 -15.62
C ARG A 200 12.48 4.59 -14.60
N PRO A 201 12.13 3.57 -13.78
CA PRO A 201 11.13 3.74 -12.74
C PRO A 201 11.63 4.69 -11.64
N ALA A 202 10.73 5.55 -11.19
CA ALA A 202 10.90 6.44 -10.06
C ALA A 202 9.96 6.05 -8.91
N SER A 203 10.04 6.73 -7.78
CA SER A 203 9.20 6.42 -6.61
C SER A 203 7.70 6.52 -6.90
N SER A 204 7.32 7.43 -7.78
CA SER A 204 5.94 7.57 -8.26
C SER A 204 5.40 6.32 -8.98
N ASP A 205 6.24 5.60 -9.74
CA ASP A 205 5.84 4.34 -10.38
C ASP A 205 5.51 3.26 -9.35
N PHE A 206 6.27 3.17 -8.25
CA PHE A 206 6.01 2.20 -7.19
C PHE A 206 4.76 2.54 -6.39
N SER A 207 4.49 3.82 -6.15
CA SER A 207 3.26 4.28 -5.52
C SER A 207 2.05 3.94 -6.37
N LEU A 208 2.10 4.27 -7.66
CA LEU A 208 1.02 3.96 -8.59
C LEU A 208 0.81 2.44 -8.74
N PHE A 209 1.89 1.67 -8.87
CA PHE A 209 1.82 0.20 -8.90
C PHE A 209 1.14 -0.35 -7.64
N GLY A 210 1.45 0.20 -6.47
CA GLY A 210 0.83 -0.20 -5.21
C GLY A 210 -0.69 -0.14 -5.28
N GLN A 211 -1.24 0.95 -5.78
CA GLN A 211 -2.69 1.16 -5.89
C GLN A 211 -3.32 0.34 -7.03
N LEU A 212 -2.78 0.46 -8.24
CA LEU A 212 -3.37 -0.19 -9.43
C LEU A 212 -3.28 -1.71 -9.37
N SER A 213 -2.25 -2.27 -8.75
CA SER A 213 -2.13 -3.73 -8.59
C SER A 213 -3.24 -4.33 -7.71
N GLN A 214 -3.87 -3.55 -6.84
CA GLN A 214 -5.05 -3.98 -6.08
C GLN A 214 -6.26 -4.12 -7.01
N LEU A 215 -6.53 -3.10 -7.80
CA LEU A 215 -7.65 -3.03 -8.74
C LEU A 215 -7.62 -4.09 -9.84
N ILE A 216 -6.42 -4.61 -10.18
CA ILE A 216 -6.27 -5.67 -11.18
C ILE A 216 -6.26 -7.07 -10.56
N GLY A 217 -5.64 -7.21 -9.40
CA GLY A 217 -5.30 -8.53 -8.85
C GLY A 217 -6.07 -8.91 -7.58
N PHE A 218 -6.86 -8.01 -7.01
CA PHE A 218 -7.55 -8.24 -5.74
C PHE A 218 -9.03 -7.89 -5.78
N ASP A 219 -9.41 -6.77 -6.39
CA ASP A 219 -10.78 -6.26 -6.40
C ASP A 219 -11.45 -6.69 -7.71
N PRO A 220 -12.61 -7.41 -7.70
CA PRO A 220 -13.20 -8.05 -8.88
C PRO A 220 -13.85 -7.09 -9.90
N THR A 221 -14.35 -5.91 -9.49
CA THR A 221 -15.10 -5.00 -10.37
C THR A 221 -14.23 -4.16 -11.33
#